data_27c15e5eaa88357d746341c81eb009dd
#
_entry.id   27c15e5eaa88357d746341c81eb009dd
#
_cell.length_a   1.000
_cell.length_b   1.000
_cell.length_c   1.000
_cell.angle_alpha   90.00
_cell.angle_beta   90.00
_cell.angle_gamma   90.00
#
_symmetry.space_group_name_H-M   'P 1'
#
loop_
_entity.id
_entity.type
_entity.pdbx_description
1 polymer ?
#
loop_
_entity_poly.entity_id
_entity_poly.type
_entity_poly.pdbx_seq_one_letter_code
_entity_poly.pdbx_strand_id
1 'polypeptide(L)'
;RKCNIMVDGYPTKQFRILRGVPQGDTASPYLFILVLEILLLRIKHDSTLTFLKFNIPGFKPMDGGDLKIDPLKCFADDMTAIMEETRENLVKMKEIFDAFKELSGLEINESKTKVIRIGSNLDDVTPLTDEVKFKYVTSFTLLGVEIDNKLQALSENFEARKRKIRQKIAIWRKLNLSTIGNLIISKT
;
A
#
# COMPACT_ATOMS: atom_id res chain seq x y z
N ARG A 1 13.57 -22.62 -12.37
CA ARG A 1 13.36 -23.49 -11.20
C ARG A 1 12.28 -24.53 -11.53
N LYS A 2 12.43 -25.76 -11.02
CA LYS A 2 11.43 -26.82 -11.16
C LYS A 2 10.70 -27.00 -9.84
N CYS A 3 9.40 -27.16 -9.87
CA CYS A 3 8.52 -27.32 -8.70
C CYS A 3 7.51 -28.43 -8.95
N ASN A 4 6.99 -28.99 -7.87
CA ASN A 4 5.82 -29.85 -7.83
C ASN A 4 4.90 -29.39 -6.68
N ILE A 5 3.63 -29.63 -6.81
CA ILE A 5 2.65 -29.33 -5.78
C ILE A 5 2.34 -30.62 -5.04
N MET A 6 2.22 -30.56 -3.71
CA MET A 6 1.77 -31.67 -2.90
C MET A 6 0.24 -31.61 -2.79
N VAL A 7 -0.44 -32.68 -3.20
CA VAL A 7 -1.88 -32.84 -3.08
C VAL A 7 -2.13 -34.13 -2.29
N ASP A 8 -2.76 -34.04 -1.15
CA ASP A 8 -3.04 -35.17 -0.27
C ASP A 8 -1.83 -36.08 0.03
N GLY A 9 -0.64 -35.47 0.17
CA GLY A 9 0.60 -36.21 0.42
C GLY A 9 1.32 -36.75 -0.83
N TYR A 10 0.74 -36.61 -2.02
CA TYR A 10 1.33 -37.05 -3.27
C TYR A 10 1.86 -35.87 -4.10
N PRO A 11 3.11 -35.91 -4.60
CA PRO A 11 3.65 -34.86 -5.47
C PRO A 11 3.03 -34.93 -6.86
N THR A 12 2.65 -33.79 -7.41
CA THR A 12 2.23 -33.67 -8.82
C THR A 12 3.42 -33.83 -9.76
N LYS A 13 3.15 -33.96 -11.07
CA LYS A 13 4.18 -33.88 -12.10
C LYS A 13 4.95 -32.55 -11.97
N GLN A 14 6.28 -32.64 -12.13
CA GLN A 14 7.16 -31.49 -12.05
C GLN A 14 6.92 -30.49 -13.18
N PHE A 15 6.85 -29.20 -12.85
CA PHE A 15 6.72 -28.10 -13.81
C PHE A 15 7.77 -27.01 -13.54
N ARG A 16 8.03 -26.18 -14.53
CA ARG A 16 8.99 -25.06 -14.44
C ARG A 16 8.28 -23.78 -14.05
N ILE A 17 8.82 -23.10 -13.04
CA ILE A 17 8.48 -21.69 -12.76
C ILE A 17 9.37 -20.84 -13.66
N LEU A 18 8.75 -20.10 -14.57
CA LEU A 18 9.44 -19.28 -15.56
C LEU A 18 9.61 -17.83 -15.12
N ARG A 19 8.76 -17.34 -14.21
CA ARG A 19 8.76 -15.96 -13.70
C ARG A 19 8.45 -15.94 -12.22
N GLY A 20 8.87 -14.85 -11.54
CA GLY A 20 8.60 -14.61 -10.12
C GLY A 20 9.55 -15.38 -9.21
N VAL A 21 9.36 -15.13 -7.92
CA VAL A 21 10.11 -15.74 -6.81
C VAL A 21 9.17 -16.53 -5.93
N PRO A 22 9.62 -17.65 -5.31
CA PRO A 22 8.73 -18.46 -4.49
C PRO A 22 8.40 -17.75 -3.18
N GLN A 23 7.14 -17.89 -2.77
CA GLN A 23 6.72 -17.46 -1.45
C GLN A 23 7.34 -18.37 -0.38
N GLY A 24 7.85 -17.75 0.71
CA GLY A 24 8.52 -18.46 1.81
C GLY A 24 10.04 -18.67 1.63
N ASP A 25 10.62 -18.29 0.50
CA ASP A 25 12.08 -18.21 0.35
C ASP A 25 12.59 -16.93 1.01
N THR A 26 13.66 -17.01 1.77
CA THR A 26 14.24 -15.88 2.51
C THR A 26 14.74 -14.75 1.61
N ALA A 27 15.18 -15.05 0.38
CA ALA A 27 15.66 -14.07 -0.58
C ALA A 27 14.52 -13.38 -1.37
N SER A 28 13.33 -13.99 -1.45
CA SER A 28 12.23 -13.51 -2.28
C SER A 28 11.77 -12.08 -1.94
N PRO A 29 11.59 -11.69 -0.65
CA PRO A 29 11.19 -10.34 -0.30
C PRO A 29 12.22 -9.29 -0.73
N TYR A 30 13.51 -9.58 -0.57
CA TYR A 30 14.58 -8.66 -0.95
C TYR A 30 14.64 -8.44 -2.48
N LEU A 31 14.49 -9.51 -3.25
CA LEU A 31 14.45 -9.42 -4.72
C LEU A 31 13.23 -8.62 -5.18
N PHE A 32 12.07 -8.81 -4.55
CA PHE A 32 10.88 -8.04 -4.85
C PHE A 32 11.08 -6.55 -4.57
N ILE A 33 11.64 -6.19 -3.39
CA ILE A 33 11.93 -4.80 -3.02
C ILE A 33 12.90 -4.15 -4.02
N LEU A 34 13.96 -4.87 -4.45
CA LEU A 34 14.92 -4.34 -5.41
C LEU A 34 14.27 -4.04 -6.77
N VAL A 35 13.37 -4.91 -7.24
CA VAL A 35 12.63 -4.68 -8.49
C VAL A 35 11.67 -3.51 -8.35
N LEU A 36 10.97 -3.41 -7.21
CA LEU A 36 10.04 -2.33 -6.93
C LEU A 36 10.75 -0.97 -6.79
N GLU A 37 11.96 -0.95 -6.20
CA GLU A 37 12.77 0.26 -6.07
C GLU A 37 13.07 0.90 -7.43
N ILE A 38 13.30 0.10 -8.48
CA ILE A 38 13.50 0.61 -9.84
C ILE A 38 12.25 1.39 -10.31
N LEU A 39 11.05 0.87 -10.05
CA LEU A 39 9.79 1.56 -10.35
C LEU A 39 9.68 2.87 -9.57
N LEU A 40 9.95 2.83 -8.27
CA LEU A 40 9.87 4.01 -7.40
C LEU A 40 10.84 5.10 -7.84
N LEU A 41 12.08 4.74 -8.17
CA LEU A 41 13.09 5.67 -8.68
C LEU A 41 12.66 6.24 -10.04
N ARG A 42 12.08 5.43 -10.92
CA ARG A 42 11.56 5.92 -12.21
C ARG A 42 10.48 6.97 -12.01
N ILE A 43 9.53 6.72 -11.11
CA ILE A 43 8.46 7.67 -10.79
C ILE A 43 9.03 8.94 -10.14
N LYS A 44 9.91 8.80 -9.17
CA LYS A 44 10.52 9.94 -8.44
C LYS A 44 11.35 10.86 -9.32
N HIS A 45 12.04 10.31 -10.30
CA HIS A 45 12.91 11.06 -11.21
C HIS A 45 12.22 11.52 -12.50
N ASP A 46 10.94 11.22 -12.68
CA ASP A 46 10.21 11.72 -13.84
C ASP A 46 9.82 13.18 -13.63
N SER A 47 10.44 14.06 -14.40
CA SER A 47 10.24 15.52 -14.30
C SER A 47 8.86 15.98 -14.79
N THR A 48 8.10 15.11 -15.46
CA THR A 48 6.76 15.44 -15.97
C THR A 48 5.68 15.19 -14.93
N LEU A 49 5.95 14.38 -13.89
CA LEU A 49 5.02 14.13 -12.80
C LEU A 49 5.05 15.26 -11.78
N THR A 50 3.88 15.78 -11.47
CA THR A 50 3.71 16.84 -10.47
C THR A 50 3.17 16.26 -9.17
N PHE A 51 4.02 16.21 -8.15
CA PHE A 51 3.66 15.76 -6.80
C PHE A 51 3.31 16.95 -5.91
N LEU A 52 2.38 16.72 -4.96
CA LEU A 52 2.05 17.72 -3.97
C LEU A 52 3.24 18.00 -3.05
N LYS A 53 3.54 19.29 -2.87
CA LYS A 53 4.51 19.76 -1.90
C LYS A 53 3.74 20.18 -0.64
N PHE A 54 4.02 19.50 0.46
CA PHE A 54 3.39 19.83 1.73
C PHE A 54 4.23 20.87 2.49
N ASN A 55 3.62 21.98 2.83
CA ASN A 55 4.14 22.90 3.81
C ASN A 55 3.15 22.97 4.97
N ILE A 56 3.52 22.41 6.13
CA ILE A 56 2.68 22.43 7.33
C ILE A 56 3.14 23.60 8.21
N PRO A 57 2.38 24.70 8.27
CA PRO A 57 2.73 25.85 9.09
C PRO A 57 2.91 25.44 10.56
N GLY A 58 4.01 25.86 11.17
CA GLY A 58 4.30 25.59 12.59
C GLY A 58 4.88 24.21 12.89
N PHE A 59 4.96 23.30 11.92
CA PHE A 59 5.67 22.04 12.11
C PHE A 59 7.14 22.19 11.69
N LYS A 60 8.05 22.00 12.66
CA LYS A 60 9.50 21.93 12.39
C LYS A 60 9.95 20.50 12.68
N PRO A 61 10.57 19.79 11.72
CA PRO A 61 11.22 18.52 11.97
C PRO A 61 12.29 18.64 13.07
N MET A 62 12.54 17.56 13.81
CA MET A 62 13.51 17.54 14.91
C MET A 62 14.96 17.84 14.43
N ASP A 63 15.23 17.61 13.14
CA ASP A 63 16.52 17.90 12.49
C ASP A 63 16.65 19.34 11.98
N GLY A 64 15.66 20.19 12.21
CA GLY A 64 15.65 21.61 11.81
C GLY A 64 15.51 21.84 10.30
N GLY A 65 15.32 20.80 9.50
CA GLY A 65 15.09 20.90 8.06
C GLY A 65 13.64 21.20 7.68
N ASP A 66 13.38 21.33 6.40
CA ASP A 66 12.01 21.40 5.87
C ASP A 66 11.33 20.03 5.94
N LEU A 67 10.03 20.02 6.25
CA LEU A 67 9.24 18.79 6.20
C LEU A 67 9.16 18.29 4.76
N LYS A 68 10.01 17.34 4.41
CA LYS A 68 9.96 16.64 3.13
C LYS A 68 9.10 15.41 3.27
N ILE A 69 7.82 15.51 2.94
CA ILE A 69 6.97 14.33 2.81
C ILE A 69 7.28 13.71 1.46
N ASP A 70 7.77 12.48 1.46
CA ASP A 70 7.90 11.70 0.23
C ASP A 70 6.48 11.36 -0.27
N PRO A 71 6.06 11.91 -1.42
CA PRO A 71 4.71 11.73 -1.93
C PRO A 71 4.43 10.29 -2.41
N LEU A 72 5.47 9.48 -2.48
CA LEU A 72 5.39 8.10 -2.93
C LEU A 72 5.78 7.17 -1.79
N LYS A 73 4.85 6.34 -1.33
CA LYS A 73 5.05 5.37 -0.27
C LYS A 73 4.74 3.97 -0.75
N CYS A 74 5.57 3.02 -0.36
CA CYS A 74 5.34 1.59 -0.58
C CYS A 74 5.42 0.82 0.73
N PHE A 75 4.50 -0.11 0.89
CA PHE A 75 4.55 -1.10 1.95
C PHE A 75 4.22 -2.47 1.34
N ALA A 76 5.24 -3.30 1.21
CA ALA A 76 5.17 -4.56 0.44
C ALA A 76 4.66 -4.30 -1.00
N ASP A 77 3.52 -4.85 -1.37
CA ASP A 77 2.85 -4.69 -2.66
C ASP A 77 1.92 -3.48 -2.74
N ASP A 78 1.59 -2.86 -1.59
CA ASP A 78 0.74 -1.67 -1.56
C ASP A 78 1.56 -0.39 -1.84
N MET A 79 1.24 0.29 -2.93
CA MET A 79 1.84 1.56 -3.30
C MET A 79 0.82 2.70 -3.19
N THR A 80 1.24 3.82 -2.61
CA THR A 80 0.44 5.04 -2.49
C THR A 80 1.23 6.20 -3.07
N ALA A 81 0.59 6.95 -3.96
CA ALA A 81 1.14 8.19 -4.52
C ALA A 81 0.22 9.37 -4.20
N ILE A 82 0.82 10.50 -3.82
CA ILE A 82 0.10 11.77 -3.57
C ILE A 82 0.57 12.76 -4.63
N MET A 83 -0.30 13.10 -5.56
CA MET A 83 0.02 13.92 -6.72
C MET A 83 -1.09 14.90 -7.05
N GLU A 84 -0.81 15.87 -7.89
CA GLU A 84 -1.85 16.73 -8.46
C GLU A 84 -2.75 15.91 -9.38
N GLU A 85 -4.06 16.08 -9.25
CA GLU A 85 -5.02 15.40 -10.11
C GLU A 85 -5.13 16.12 -11.45
N THR A 86 -4.22 15.77 -12.36
CA THR A 86 -4.24 16.21 -13.77
C THR A 86 -4.32 14.99 -14.68
N ARG A 87 -4.92 15.17 -15.87
CA ARG A 87 -4.97 14.10 -16.87
C ARG A 87 -3.56 13.63 -17.23
N GLU A 88 -2.65 14.59 -17.41
CA GLU A 88 -1.25 14.35 -17.76
C GLU A 88 -0.56 13.46 -16.73
N ASN A 89 -0.73 13.75 -15.43
CA ASN A 89 -0.17 12.94 -14.35
C ASN A 89 -0.70 11.50 -14.34
N LEU A 90 -2.01 11.32 -14.52
CA LEU A 90 -2.64 10.01 -14.52
C LEU A 90 -2.19 9.16 -15.71
N VAL A 91 -2.18 9.75 -16.91
CA VAL A 91 -1.73 9.08 -18.13
C VAL A 91 -0.26 8.73 -18.02
N LYS A 92 0.57 9.67 -17.55
CA LYS A 92 2.01 9.44 -17.39
C LYS A 92 2.32 8.34 -16.39
N MET A 93 1.60 8.32 -15.27
CA MET A 93 1.74 7.24 -14.29
C MET A 93 1.41 5.88 -14.90
N LYS A 94 0.33 5.81 -15.70
CA LYS A 94 -0.03 4.59 -16.42
C LYS A 94 1.06 4.15 -17.41
N GLU A 95 1.61 5.06 -18.20
CA GLU A 95 2.72 4.76 -19.11
C GLU A 95 3.93 4.15 -18.39
N ILE A 96 4.29 4.70 -17.21
CA ILE A 96 5.39 4.18 -16.41
C ILE A 96 5.07 2.75 -15.92
N PHE A 97 3.84 2.49 -15.49
CA PHE A 97 3.41 1.17 -15.06
C PHE A 97 3.41 0.15 -16.20
N ASP A 98 2.92 0.55 -17.38
CA ASP A 98 2.89 -0.31 -18.56
C ASP A 98 4.32 -0.67 -19.01
N ALA A 99 5.23 0.29 -19.04
CA ALA A 99 6.65 0.06 -19.33
C ALA A 99 7.31 -0.86 -18.28
N PHE A 100 6.99 -0.68 -17.00
CA PHE A 100 7.49 -1.55 -15.93
C PHE A 100 6.95 -2.97 -16.04
N LYS A 101 5.68 -3.13 -16.42
CA LYS A 101 5.06 -4.44 -16.68
C LYS A 101 5.80 -5.21 -17.78
N GLU A 102 6.14 -4.55 -18.88
CA GLU A 102 6.88 -5.17 -19.98
C GLU A 102 8.25 -5.71 -19.54
N LEU A 103 8.97 -4.97 -18.70
CA LEU A 103 10.30 -5.32 -18.23
C LEU A 103 10.28 -6.36 -17.10
N SER A 104 9.42 -6.19 -16.11
CA SER A 104 9.41 -7.00 -14.89
C SER A 104 8.42 -8.17 -14.94
N GLY A 105 7.39 -8.08 -15.77
CA GLY A 105 6.23 -8.98 -15.76
C GLY A 105 5.28 -8.74 -14.58
N LEU A 106 5.51 -7.71 -13.76
CA LEU A 106 4.61 -7.29 -12.69
C LEU A 106 3.58 -6.30 -13.25
N GLU A 107 2.33 -6.51 -12.93
CA GLU A 107 1.22 -5.70 -13.42
C GLU A 107 0.46 -5.07 -12.27
N ILE A 108 0.12 -3.79 -12.43
CA ILE A 108 -0.78 -3.10 -11.51
C ILE A 108 -2.19 -3.61 -11.72
N ASN A 109 -2.87 -3.92 -10.62
CA ASN A 109 -4.26 -4.32 -10.67
C ASN A 109 -5.15 -3.06 -10.72
N GLU A 110 -5.50 -2.62 -11.93
CA GLU A 110 -6.33 -1.42 -12.14
C GLU A 110 -7.67 -1.49 -11.40
N SER A 111 -8.30 -2.66 -11.31
CA SER A 111 -9.59 -2.83 -10.63
C SER A 111 -9.50 -2.66 -9.11
N LYS A 112 -8.33 -2.88 -8.52
CA LYS A 112 -8.05 -2.66 -7.09
C LYS A 112 -7.45 -1.28 -6.83
N THR A 113 -6.88 -0.63 -7.84
CA THR A 113 -6.32 0.72 -7.71
C THR A 113 -7.43 1.73 -7.48
N LYS A 114 -7.27 2.52 -6.44
CA LYS A 114 -8.26 3.51 -6.02
C LYS A 114 -7.66 4.90 -6.08
N VAL A 115 -8.47 5.87 -6.51
CA VAL A 115 -8.15 7.30 -6.46
C VAL A 115 -9.11 7.97 -5.50
N ILE A 116 -8.58 8.78 -4.59
CA ILE A 116 -9.36 9.61 -3.68
C ILE A 116 -8.98 11.06 -3.88
N ARG A 117 -9.97 11.92 -4.07
CA ARG A 117 -9.80 13.37 -4.17
C ARG A 117 -9.74 13.98 -2.78
N ILE A 118 -8.76 14.83 -2.54
CA ILE A 118 -8.61 15.58 -1.30
C ILE A 118 -8.54 17.07 -1.66
N GLY A 119 -9.34 17.91 -1.04
CA GLY A 119 -9.38 19.36 -1.29
C GLY A 119 -10.72 19.84 -1.84
N SER A 120 -10.80 20.17 -3.14
CA SER A 120 -12.04 20.59 -3.80
C SER A 120 -12.77 19.42 -4.48
N ASN A 121 -14.07 19.59 -4.73
CA ASN A 121 -14.90 18.58 -5.41
C ASN A 121 -14.88 17.18 -4.79
N LEU A 122 -14.92 17.11 -3.49
CA LEU A 122 -14.71 15.88 -2.70
C LEU A 122 -15.70 14.76 -3.01
N ASP A 123 -16.93 15.09 -3.32
CA ASP A 123 -18.01 14.11 -3.54
C ASP A 123 -18.11 13.67 -5.02
N ASP A 124 -17.31 14.26 -5.90
CA ASP A 124 -17.25 13.89 -7.30
C ASP A 124 -16.33 12.66 -7.48
N VAL A 125 -16.90 11.53 -7.86
CA VAL A 125 -16.19 10.28 -8.15
C VAL A 125 -16.08 10.01 -9.65
N THR A 126 -16.33 11.02 -10.50
CA THR A 126 -16.20 10.90 -11.94
C THR A 126 -14.72 10.80 -12.32
N PRO A 127 -14.31 9.80 -13.11
CA PRO A 127 -12.93 9.70 -13.60
C PRO A 127 -12.54 10.95 -14.41
N LEU A 128 -11.33 11.45 -14.19
CA LEU A 128 -10.79 12.60 -14.92
C LEU A 128 -10.50 12.26 -16.40
N THR A 129 -10.27 10.99 -16.70
CA THR A 129 -9.97 10.49 -18.04
C THR A 129 -10.41 9.04 -18.18
N ASP A 130 -10.86 8.66 -19.37
CA ASP A 130 -11.21 7.28 -19.72
C ASP A 130 -9.98 6.41 -20.07
N GLU A 131 -8.81 7.03 -20.23
CA GLU A 131 -7.56 6.35 -20.56
C GLU A 131 -7.03 5.50 -19.40
N VAL A 132 -7.46 5.81 -18.17
CA VAL A 132 -7.02 5.14 -16.94
C VAL A 132 -8.26 4.61 -16.21
N LYS A 133 -8.30 3.30 -16.01
CA LYS A 133 -9.45 2.61 -15.39
C LYS A 133 -9.35 2.50 -13.87
N PHE A 134 -8.80 3.51 -13.20
CA PHE A 134 -8.75 3.52 -11.73
C PHE A 134 -10.12 3.85 -11.14
N LYS A 135 -10.42 3.23 -10.02
CA LYS A 135 -11.70 3.42 -9.34
C LYS A 135 -11.66 4.65 -8.43
N TYR A 136 -12.45 5.66 -8.75
CA TYR A 136 -12.64 6.81 -7.87
C TYR A 136 -13.55 6.47 -6.71
N VAL A 137 -13.14 6.82 -5.50
CA VAL A 137 -13.84 6.51 -4.25
C VAL A 137 -13.77 7.69 -3.29
N THR A 138 -14.74 7.78 -2.37
CA THR A 138 -14.77 8.78 -1.30
C THR A 138 -14.04 8.33 -0.04
N SER A 139 -13.83 7.01 0.13
CA SER A 139 -13.03 6.45 1.21
C SER A 139 -12.40 5.12 0.81
N PHE A 140 -11.32 4.75 1.48
CA PHE A 140 -10.69 3.44 1.36
C PHE A 140 -9.89 3.10 2.61
N THR A 141 -9.55 1.82 2.77
CA THR A 141 -8.71 1.36 3.87
C THR A 141 -7.28 1.17 3.40
N LEU A 142 -6.32 1.87 4.02
CA LEU A 142 -4.89 1.73 3.79
C LEU A 142 -4.22 1.18 5.05
N LEU A 143 -3.57 0.04 4.95
CA LEU A 143 -2.88 -0.63 6.08
C LEU A 143 -3.76 -0.74 7.34
N GLY A 144 -5.06 -0.97 7.14
CA GLY A 144 -6.04 -1.09 8.23
C GLY A 144 -6.50 0.24 8.83
N VAL A 145 -6.16 1.37 8.22
CA VAL A 145 -6.65 2.71 8.57
C VAL A 145 -7.62 3.16 7.48
N GLU A 146 -8.82 3.58 7.86
CA GLU A 146 -9.76 4.17 6.93
C GLU A 146 -9.38 5.62 6.66
N ILE A 147 -9.31 5.98 5.39
CA ILE A 147 -9.02 7.32 4.90
C ILE A 147 -10.22 7.75 4.07
N ASP A 148 -10.81 8.86 4.43
CA ASP A 148 -11.89 9.49 3.69
C ASP A 148 -11.42 10.82 3.06
N ASN A 149 -12.13 11.26 2.04
CA ASN A 149 -11.80 12.49 1.31
C ASN A 149 -11.90 13.77 2.16
N LYS A 150 -12.65 13.73 3.29
CA LYS A 150 -12.79 14.82 4.26
C LYS A 150 -11.81 14.74 5.42
N LEU A 151 -10.99 13.67 5.47
CA LEU A 151 -10.01 13.36 6.52
C LEU A 151 -10.64 13.30 7.93
N GLN A 152 -11.94 12.98 8.02
CA GLN A 152 -12.69 12.91 9.28
C GLN A 152 -12.62 11.53 9.93
N ALA A 153 -12.36 10.46 9.14
CA ALA A 153 -12.28 9.08 9.64
C ALA A 153 -11.12 8.83 10.63
N LEU A 154 -10.17 9.76 10.77
CA LEU A 154 -9.00 9.60 11.65
C LEU A 154 -9.37 9.41 13.12
N SER A 155 -10.34 10.15 13.64
CA SER A 155 -10.83 10.03 15.02
C SER A 155 -11.55 8.70 15.24
N GLU A 156 -12.37 8.27 14.30
CA GLU A 156 -13.09 7.01 14.33
C GLU A 156 -12.16 5.80 14.26
N ASN A 157 -11.12 5.85 13.45
CA ASN A 157 -10.08 4.84 13.39
C ASN A 157 -9.44 4.59 14.76
N PHE A 158 -9.11 5.64 15.48
CA PHE A 158 -8.52 5.55 16.82
C PHE A 158 -9.46 4.86 17.80
N GLU A 159 -10.72 5.31 17.89
CA GLU A 159 -11.72 4.73 18.79
C GLU A 159 -12.06 3.27 18.40
N ALA A 160 -12.13 2.95 17.11
CA ALA A 160 -12.36 1.60 16.65
C ALA A 160 -11.19 0.65 17.05
N ARG A 161 -9.94 1.09 16.93
CA ARG A 161 -8.76 0.32 17.38
C ARG A 161 -8.76 0.13 18.88
N LYS A 162 -9.00 1.20 19.63
CA LYS A 162 -9.07 1.19 21.10
C LYS A 162 -10.16 0.22 21.59
N ARG A 163 -11.32 0.21 20.92
CA ARG A 163 -12.41 -0.74 21.21
C ARG A 163 -11.99 -2.19 20.98
N LYS A 164 -11.34 -2.49 19.84
CA LYS A 164 -10.83 -3.83 19.52
C LYS A 164 -9.80 -4.30 20.55
N ILE A 165 -8.88 -3.44 20.98
CA ILE A 165 -7.88 -3.75 22.01
C ILE A 165 -8.57 -4.05 23.34
N ARG A 166 -9.52 -3.21 23.75
CA ARG A 166 -10.28 -3.43 24.99
C ARG A 166 -11.06 -4.74 24.97
N GLN A 167 -11.66 -5.09 23.85
CA GLN A 167 -12.35 -6.39 23.68
C GLN A 167 -11.38 -7.58 23.83
N LYS A 168 -10.23 -7.53 23.18
CA LYS A 168 -9.19 -8.57 23.33
C LYS A 168 -8.72 -8.69 24.78
N ILE A 169 -8.41 -7.58 25.43
CA ILE A 169 -8.00 -7.57 26.85
C ILE A 169 -9.10 -8.16 27.74
N ALA A 170 -10.35 -7.84 27.50
CA ALA A 170 -11.47 -8.38 28.27
C ALA A 170 -11.61 -9.91 28.14
N ILE A 171 -11.36 -10.45 26.95
CA ILE A 171 -11.33 -11.90 26.72
C ILE A 171 -10.15 -12.51 27.48
N TRP A 172 -8.95 -11.94 27.36
CA TRP A 172 -7.75 -12.48 28.01
C TRP A 172 -7.83 -12.46 29.54
N ARG A 173 -8.44 -11.42 30.12
CA ARG A 173 -8.68 -11.36 31.58
C ARG A 173 -9.54 -12.51 32.10
N LYS A 174 -10.43 -13.08 31.28
CA LYS A 174 -11.27 -14.21 31.66
C LYS A 174 -10.52 -15.55 31.63
N LEU A 175 -9.35 -15.62 30.99
CA LEU A 175 -8.62 -16.87 30.82
C LEU A 175 -7.76 -17.24 32.01
N ASN A 176 -7.67 -16.42 33.08
CA ASN A 176 -6.85 -16.67 34.29
C ASN A 176 -5.45 -17.22 33.96
N LEU A 177 -4.78 -16.61 32.99
CA LEU A 177 -3.50 -17.08 32.48
C LEU A 177 -2.39 -16.86 33.51
N SER A 178 -1.42 -17.79 33.55
CA SER A 178 -0.15 -17.59 34.27
C SER A 178 0.63 -16.39 33.72
N THR A 179 1.60 -15.90 34.46
CA THR A 179 2.49 -14.80 34.05
C THR A 179 3.12 -15.06 32.67
N ILE A 180 3.52 -16.31 32.39
CA ILE A 180 4.08 -16.72 31.09
C ILE A 180 3.02 -16.69 30.00
N GLY A 181 1.80 -17.17 30.30
CA GLY A 181 0.67 -17.10 29.35
C GLY A 181 0.31 -15.67 28.98
N ASN A 182 0.31 -14.73 29.91
CA ASN A 182 0.10 -13.32 29.67
C ASN A 182 1.19 -12.71 28.77
N LEU A 183 2.46 -13.10 28.99
CA LEU A 183 3.59 -12.65 28.16
C LEU A 183 3.48 -13.15 26.72
N ILE A 184 3.05 -14.38 26.49
CA ILE A 184 2.87 -14.94 25.14
C ILE A 184 1.78 -14.20 24.39
N ILE A 185 0.62 -13.98 25.04
CA ILE A 185 -0.52 -13.28 24.42
C ILE A 185 -0.21 -11.80 24.14
N SER A 186 0.61 -11.15 24.96
CA SER A 186 0.97 -9.74 24.71
C SER A 186 1.84 -9.53 23.48
N LYS A 187 2.40 -10.59 22.90
CA LYS A 187 3.23 -10.57 21.69
C LYS A 187 2.44 -10.91 20.40
N THR A 188 1.18 -11.33 20.53
CA THR A 188 0.27 -11.62 19.41
C THR A 188 -0.72 -10.48 19.21
#